data_958ae540aa39137690a0c984167ae549
#
_entry.id   958ae540aa39137690a0c984167ae549
#
_cell.length_a   1.000
_cell.length_b   1.000
_cell.length_c   1.000
_cell.angle_alpha   90.00
_cell.angle_beta   90.00
_cell.angle_gamma   90.00
#
_symmetry.space_group_name_H-M   'P 1'
#
loop_
_entity.id
_entity.type
_entity.pdbx_description
1 polymer ?
#
loop_
_entity_poly.entity_id
_entity_poly.type
_entity_poly.pdbx_seq_one_letter_code
_entity_poly.pdbx_strand_id
1 'polypeptide(L)'
;MAVIGPDKVAALLYGYNRQASGEKTGEMILATLEKGASSLKISELNYSNDLVPENGIVRYEKIFNQLLVLTTARVKSDTNKLRNYLGYINLASRELNTNTVIGPGEKVKLKYTELNGKKAVYKAVPQNILLNEDRSFTIIFEEMETETKNGAVSHSIIRNTSIVNYNPEGEVTDAYFIPLEHHVTGIPVIPFYLSQQNILGQQLFNNAQYSLSKYITDGHNSFLLLNDKQVNAKGGSLNKIEPFKDMTGTDAFFCRLSGKEISPELQYVFGKSISDEERKLALFSVSDYDRANNLLVLLKQDKENGRSGVKLVWLQP
;
A
#
# COMPACT_ATOMS: atom_id res chain seq x y z
N MET A 1 0.38 -13.32 2.61
CA MET A 1 0.90 -14.45 3.42
C MET A 1 1.40 -13.89 4.74
N ALA A 2 1.20 -14.63 5.85
CA ALA A 2 1.75 -14.34 7.17
C ALA A 2 2.55 -15.52 7.69
N VAL A 3 3.67 -15.26 8.37
CA VAL A 3 4.47 -16.26 9.09
C VAL A 3 4.00 -16.28 10.54
N ILE A 4 3.66 -17.46 11.05
CA ILE A 4 3.11 -17.69 12.38
C ILE A 4 4.17 -18.45 13.19
N GLY A 5 5.04 -17.70 13.87
CA GLY A 5 6.18 -18.32 14.54
C GLY A 5 7.12 -19.04 13.54
N PRO A 6 7.99 -19.96 14.01
CA PRO A 6 9.00 -20.60 13.16
C PRO A 6 8.45 -21.74 12.29
N ASP A 7 7.27 -22.26 12.58
CA ASP A 7 6.82 -23.55 12.07
C ASP A 7 5.49 -23.51 11.30
N LYS A 8 4.89 -22.34 11.11
CA LYS A 8 3.60 -22.22 10.46
C LYS A 8 3.48 -20.99 9.58
N VAL A 9 2.84 -21.15 8.43
CA VAL A 9 2.50 -20.04 7.53
C VAL A 9 1.00 -20.04 7.24
N ALA A 10 0.45 -18.86 6.97
CA ALA A 10 -0.92 -18.66 6.55
C ALA A 10 -0.99 -17.82 5.27
N ALA A 11 -1.89 -18.17 4.37
CA ALA A 11 -2.17 -17.42 3.16
C ALA A 11 -3.67 -17.25 2.95
N LEU A 12 -4.08 -16.12 2.41
CA LEU A 12 -5.40 -15.93 1.85
C LEU A 12 -5.35 -16.31 0.37
N LEU A 13 -6.32 -17.12 -0.04
CA LEU A 13 -6.53 -17.52 -1.42
C LEU A 13 -7.91 -17.05 -1.85
N TYR A 14 -8.04 -16.59 -3.09
CA TYR A 14 -9.34 -16.21 -3.65
C TYR A 14 -9.63 -17.05 -4.88
N GLY A 15 -10.86 -17.55 -4.93
CA GLY A 15 -11.40 -18.24 -6.09
C GLY A 15 -12.36 -17.33 -6.85
N TYR A 16 -12.16 -17.18 -8.16
CA TYR A 16 -13.18 -16.61 -9.02
C TYR A 16 -13.97 -17.75 -9.65
N ASN A 17 -15.13 -18.06 -9.10
CA ASN A 17 -16.11 -18.88 -9.80
C ASN A 17 -17.00 -17.94 -10.64
N ARG A 18 -16.94 -18.06 -11.98
CA ARG A 18 -17.99 -17.54 -12.85
C ARG A 18 -19.13 -18.53 -12.81
N GLN A 19 -20.22 -18.16 -12.18
CA GLN A 19 -21.47 -18.90 -12.36
C GLN A 19 -21.96 -18.74 -13.81
N ALA A 20 -22.76 -19.71 -14.29
CA ALA A 20 -23.38 -19.66 -15.61
C ALA A 20 -24.26 -18.41 -15.83
N SER A 21 -24.73 -17.77 -14.76
CA SER A 21 -25.45 -16.49 -14.74
C SER A 21 -24.57 -15.26 -14.98
N GLY A 22 -23.23 -15.41 -15.06
CA GLY A 22 -22.31 -14.29 -15.16
C GLY A 22 -22.02 -13.59 -13.82
N GLU A 23 -22.66 -13.98 -12.74
CA GLU A 23 -22.37 -13.47 -11.39
C GLU A 23 -21.01 -13.97 -10.91
N LYS A 24 -20.21 -13.04 -10.39
CA LYS A 24 -18.95 -13.36 -9.71
C LYS A 24 -19.27 -13.76 -8.27
N THR A 25 -19.09 -15.01 -7.93
CA THR A 25 -19.00 -15.41 -6.51
C THR A 25 -17.53 -15.38 -6.12
N GLY A 26 -17.17 -14.47 -5.23
CA GLY A 26 -15.85 -14.44 -4.62
C GLY A 26 -15.85 -15.32 -3.37
N GLU A 27 -15.03 -16.35 -3.36
CA GLU A 27 -14.75 -17.14 -2.17
C GLU A 27 -13.37 -16.76 -1.65
N MET A 28 -13.26 -16.51 -0.36
CA MET A 28 -11.97 -16.28 0.28
C MET A 28 -11.67 -17.43 1.23
N ILE A 29 -10.50 -17.99 1.09
CA ILE A 29 -10.07 -19.20 1.78
C ILE A 29 -8.81 -18.90 2.57
N LEU A 30 -8.77 -19.34 3.82
CA LEU A 30 -7.55 -19.39 4.62
C LEU A 30 -6.87 -20.74 4.41
N ALA A 31 -5.69 -20.73 3.85
CA ALA A 31 -4.80 -21.88 3.78
C ALA A 31 -3.68 -21.73 4.82
N THR A 32 -3.44 -22.79 5.60
CA THR A 32 -2.31 -22.84 6.55
C THR A 32 -1.47 -24.08 6.31
N LEU A 33 -0.15 -23.94 6.44
CA LEU A 33 0.82 -25.03 6.37
C LEU A 33 1.69 -25.01 7.62
N GLU A 34 1.81 -26.16 8.26
CA GLU A 34 2.72 -26.39 9.40
C GLU A 34 3.97 -27.13 8.92
N LYS A 35 5.11 -26.87 9.55
CA LYS A 35 6.38 -27.54 9.26
C LYS A 35 6.23 -29.06 9.39
N GLY A 36 6.67 -29.79 8.38
CA GLY A 36 6.56 -31.25 8.32
C GLY A 36 5.18 -31.77 7.91
N ALA A 37 4.18 -30.91 7.72
CA ALA A 37 2.88 -31.34 7.18
C ALA A 37 2.99 -31.58 5.66
N SER A 38 2.35 -32.67 5.19
CA SER A 38 2.28 -33.04 3.77
C SER A 38 1.12 -32.39 3.02
N SER A 39 0.22 -31.69 3.72
CA SER A 39 -0.96 -31.06 3.14
C SER A 39 -1.30 -29.72 3.80
N LEU A 40 -1.94 -28.85 3.03
CA LEU A 40 -2.52 -27.60 3.53
C LEU A 40 -3.80 -27.89 4.32
N LYS A 41 -3.97 -27.20 5.44
CA LYS A 41 -5.27 -27.07 6.09
C LYS A 41 -6.01 -25.90 5.48
N ILE A 42 -7.22 -26.13 4.96
CA ILE A 42 -8.04 -25.15 4.27
C ILE A 42 -9.30 -24.86 5.09
N SER A 43 -9.72 -23.57 5.14
CA SER A 43 -11.00 -23.13 5.73
C SER A 43 -11.57 -22.01 4.88
N GLU A 44 -12.85 -22.09 4.59
CA GLU A 44 -13.59 -20.97 4.00
C GLU A 44 -13.78 -19.88 5.04
N LEU A 45 -13.65 -18.64 4.59
CA LEU A 45 -13.92 -17.46 5.42
C LEU A 45 -15.32 -16.96 5.12
N ASN A 46 -16.21 -17.09 6.08
CA ASN A 46 -17.60 -16.70 5.95
C ASN A 46 -17.73 -15.17 6.09
N TYR A 47 -17.96 -14.50 4.98
CA TYR A 47 -18.42 -13.12 4.95
C TYR A 47 -19.94 -13.06 4.95
N SER A 48 -20.53 -11.92 5.31
CA SER A 48 -21.98 -11.77 5.23
C SER A 48 -22.47 -11.97 3.78
N ASN A 49 -23.70 -12.53 3.64
CA ASN A 49 -24.25 -12.94 2.35
C ASN A 49 -24.39 -11.80 1.32
N ASP A 50 -24.32 -10.55 1.75
CA ASP A 50 -24.39 -9.36 0.90
C ASP A 50 -23.02 -8.90 0.39
N LEU A 51 -21.92 -9.58 0.77
CA LEU A 51 -20.56 -9.24 0.41
C LEU A 51 -19.93 -10.26 -0.54
N VAL A 52 -19.13 -9.75 -1.48
CA VAL A 52 -18.26 -10.53 -2.36
C VAL A 52 -16.83 -10.09 -2.09
N PRO A 53 -16.03 -10.84 -1.33
CA PRO A 53 -14.62 -10.52 -1.11
C PRO A 53 -13.85 -10.60 -2.44
N GLU A 54 -13.00 -9.61 -2.72
CA GLU A 54 -12.22 -9.55 -3.96
C GLU A 54 -10.73 -9.69 -3.73
N ASN A 55 -10.20 -9.05 -2.69
CA ASN A 55 -8.80 -9.07 -2.35
C ASN A 55 -8.62 -8.99 -0.84
N GLY A 56 -7.48 -9.44 -0.34
CA GLY A 56 -7.20 -9.35 1.09
C GLY A 56 -5.74 -9.59 1.42
N ILE A 57 -5.36 -9.15 2.59
CA ILE A 57 -4.04 -9.32 3.17
C ILE A 57 -4.18 -9.83 4.60
N VAL A 58 -3.26 -10.69 5.01
CA VAL A 58 -3.22 -11.27 6.35
C VAL A 58 -1.91 -10.90 7.04
N ARG A 59 -2.01 -10.60 8.35
CA ARG A 59 -0.88 -10.38 9.26
C ARG A 59 -1.06 -11.22 10.52
N TYR A 60 0.04 -11.72 11.06
CA TYR A 60 0.00 -12.46 12.32
C TYR A 60 0.10 -11.50 13.50
N GLU A 61 -0.90 -11.53 14.35
CA GLU A 61 -0.97 -10.83 15.62
C GLU A 61 -0.54 -11.79 16.75
N LYS A 62 0.62 -11.49 17.34
CA LYS A 62 1.30 -12.40 18.25
C LYS A 62 0.68 -12.45 19.65
N ILE A 63 0.11 -11.34 20.15
CA ILE A 63 -0.37 -11.22 21.53
C ILE A 63 -1.53 -12.19 21.80
N PHE A 64 -2.54 -12.20 20.93
CA PHE A 64 -3.67 -13.11 21.03
C PHE A 64 -3.59 -14.34 20.12
N ASN A 65 -2.43 -14.55 19.48
CA ASN A 65 -2.21 -15.68 18.58
C ASN A 65 -3.29 -15.81 17.50
N GLN A 66 -3.56 -14.73 16.79
CA GLN A 66 -4.61 -14.65 15.77
C GLN A 66 -4.09 -14.00 14.48
N LEU A 67 -4.88 -14.07 13.43
CA LEU A 67 -4.58 -13.39 12.18
C LEU A 67 -5.46 -12.15 12.04
N LEU A 68 -4.85 -11.00 11.82
CA LEU A 68 -5.51 -9.79 11.37
C LEU A 68 -5.69 -9.87 9.87
N VAL A 69 -6.91 -9.68 9.38
CA VAL A 69 -7.27 -9.76 7.97
C VAL A 69 -7.89 -8.44 7.54
N LEU A 70 -7.32 -7.85 6.50
CA LEU A 70 -7.89 -6.69 5.82
C LEU A 70 -8.36 -7.14 4.44
N THR A 71 -9.63 -6.96 4.15
CA THR A 71 -10.27 -7.42 2.92
C THR A 71 -10.95 -6.28 2.20
N THR A 72 -10.84 -6.22 0.88
CA THR A 72 -11.72 -5.42 0.04
C THR A 72 -12.86 -6.29 -0.45
N ALA A 73 -14.09 -5.85 -0.29
CA ALA A 73 -15.27 -6.58 -0.71
C ALA A 73 -16.27 -5.66 -1.43
N ARG A 74 -16.94 -6.21 -2.43
CA ARG A 74 -18.01 -5.56 -3.16
C ARG A 74 -19.34 -5.86 -2.49
N VAL A 75 -20.20 -4.86 -2.42
CA VAL A 75 -21.58 -5.06 -1.91
C VAL A 75 -22.44 -5.58 -3.06
N LYS A 76 -23.12 -6.73 -2.88
CA LYS A 76 -23.94 -7.35 -3.94
C LYS A 76 -25.04 -6.45 -4.48
N SER A 77 -25.68 -5.68 -3.60
CA SER A 77 -26.74 -4.73 -3.98
C SER A 77 -26.22 -3.48 -4.72
N ASP A 78 -24.91 -3.22 -4.65
CA ASP A 78 -24.26 -2.07 -5.32
C ASP A 78 -22.84 -2.46 -5.73
N THR A 79 -22.73 -3.07 -6.90
CA THR A 79 -21.45 -3.61 -7.40
C THR A 79 -20.38 -2.55 -7.66
N ASN A 80 -20.73 -1.27 -7.70
CA ASN A 80 -19.78 -0.17 -7.79
C ASN A 80 -19.22 0.24 -6.43
N LYS A 81 -19.80 -0.29 -5.34
CA LYS A 81 -19.42 0.06 -3.98
C LYS A 81 -18.42 -0.95 -3.41
N LEU A 82 -17.15 -0.58 -3.44
CA LEU A 82 -16.08 -1.29 -2.75
C LEU A 82 -16.00 -0.80 -1.30
N ARG A 83 -15.87 -1.73 -0.36
CA ARG A 83 -15.64 -1.44 1.06
C ARG A 83 -14.48 -2.25 1.58
N ASN A 84 -13.81 -1.71 2.57
CA ASN A 84 -12.73 -2.40 3.27
C ASN A 84 -13.22 -2.89 4.61
N TYR A 85 -12.89 -4.14 4.93
CA TYR A 85 -13.28 -4.81 6.18
C TYR A 85 -12.04 -5.29 6.91
N LEU A 86 -12.00 -4.99 8.19
CA LEU A 86 -11.03 -5.53 9.12
C LEU A 86 -11.67 -6.65 9.91
N GLY A 87 -11.01 -7.77 10.03
CA GLY A 87 -11.44 -8.89 10.84
C GLY A 87 -10.28 -9.63 11.48
N TYR A 88 -10.59 -10.48 12.43
CA TYR A 88 -9.62 -11.35 13.09
C TYR A 88 -10.00 -12.81 12.89
N ILE A 89 -9.02 -13.66 12.61
CA ILE A 89 -9.20 -15.11 12.54
C ILE A 89 -8.51 -15.74 13.73
N ASN A 90 -9.31 -16.41 14.56
CA ASN A 90 -8.76 -17.25 15.61
C ASN A 90 -8.06 -18.47 14.98
N LEU A 91 -6.81 -18.72 15.33
CA LEU A 91 -6.03 -19.82 14.73
C LEU A 91 -6.47 -21.21 15.16
N ALA A 92 -7.19 -21.36 16.28
CA ALA A 92 -7.71 -22.63 16.76
C ALA A 92 -9.05 -22.99 16.10
N SER A 93 -10.06 -22.09 16.14
CA SER A 93 -11.37 -22.31 15.49
C SER A 93 -11.32 -22.09 13.98
N ARG A 94 -10.37 -21.27 13.50
CA ARG A 94 -10.22 -20.85 12.10
C ARG A 94 -11.39 -20.03 11.58
N GLU A 95 -12.18 -19.49 12.47
CA GLU A 95 -13.33 -18.63 12.16
C GLU A 95 -12.93 -17.18 12.08
N LEU A 96 -13.53 -16.49 11.13
CA LEU A 96 -13.41 -15.04 10.98
C LEU A 96 -14.37 -14.37 11.98
N ASN A 97 -13.79 -13.71 12.97
CA ASN A 97 -14.53 -12.95 13.97
C ASN A 97 -14.49 -11.48 13.61
N THR A 98 -15.62 -10.80 13.67
CA THR A 98 -15.77 -9.35 13.44
C THR A 98 -15.32 -8.86 12.06
N ASN A 99 -16.27 -8.26 11.33
CA ASN A 99 -15.99 -7.50 10.12
C ASN A 99 -16.33 -6.03 10.37
N THR A 100 -15.35 -5.25 10.79
CA THR A 100 -15.52 -3.80 10.96
C THR A 100 -15.20 -3.11 9.64
N VAL A 101 -16.11 -2.24 9.19
CA VAL A 101 -15.83 -1.38 8.02
C VAL A 101 -14.75 -0.38 8.39
N ILE A 102 -13.68 -0.35 7.60
CA ILE A 102 -12.53 0.51 7.83
C ILE A 102 -12.26 1.40 6.62
N GLY A 103 -11.74 2.59 6.83
CA GLY A 103 -11.45 3.53 5.75
C GLY A 103 -10.55 4.66 6.20
N PRO A 104 -10.14 5.53 5.27
CA PRO A 104 -9.09 6.54 5.50
C PRO A 104 -9.42 7.61 6.55
N GLY A 105 -10.62 7.57 7.16
CA GLY A 105 -11.01 8.50 8.20
C GLY A 105 -11.48 9.87 7.67
N GLU A 106 -12.13 10.64 8.56
CA GLU A 106 -12.74 11.91 8.17
C GLU A 106 -11.70 13.01 7.87
N LYS A 107 -10.58 13.06 8.60
CA LYS A 107 -9.53 14.05 8.35
C LYS A 107 -8.99 13.97 6.91
N VAL A 108 -8.74 12.75 6.42
CA VAL A 108 -8.28 12.51 5.04
C VAL A 108 -9.34 12.93 4.04
N LYS A 109 -10.60 12.57 4.25
CA LYS A 109 -11.72 12.95 3.36
C LYS A 109 -11.90 14.45 3.28
N LEU A 110 -11.81 15.17 4.40
CA LEU A 110 -11.87 16.62 4.44
C LEU A 110 -10.72 17.24 3.66
N LYS A 111 -9.49 16.76 3.84
CA LYS A 111 -8.33 17.25 3.09
C LYS A 111 -8.46 16.99 1.60
N TYR A 112 -8.91 15.80 1.22
CA TYR A 112 -9.18 15.47 -0.18
C TYR A 112 -10.23 16.41 -0.81
N THR A 113 -11.31 16.69 -0.07
CA THR A 113 -12.38 17.61 -0.51
C THR A 113 -11.89 19.06 -0.64
N GLU A 114 -11.03 19.49 0.28
CA GLU A 114 -10.37 20.81 0.20
C GLU A 114 -9.58 20.95 -1.11
N LEU A 115 -8.86 19.90 -1.52
CA LEU A 115 -8.00 19.89 -2.69
C LEU A 115 -8.76 19.75 -4.02
N ASN A 116 -9.77 18.89 -4.03
CA ASN A 116 -10.44 18.42 -5.26
C ASN A 116 -11.87 18.98 -5.41
N GLY A 117 -12.32 19.79 -4.44
CA GLY A 117 -13.64 20.40 -4.43
C GLY A 117 -14.71 19.57 -3.68
N LYS A 118 -15.78 20.24 -3.26
CA LYS A 118 -16.80 19.68 -2.34
C LYS A 118 -17.55 18.44 -2.81
N LYS A 119 -17.55 18.15 -4.10
CA LYS A 119 -18.23 16.95 -4.66
C LYS A 119 -17.28 15.78 -4.85
N ALA A 120 -15.99 15.96 -4.65
CA ALA A 120 -15.02 14.90 -4.81
C ALA A 120 -15.10 13.88 -3.67
N VAL A 121 -15.06 12.60 -4.01
CA VAL A 121 -15.10 11.49 -3.07
C VAL A 121 -13.78 10.74 -3.15
N TYR A 122 -13.07 10.62 -2.03
CA TYR A 122 -11.83 9.87 -1.94
C TYR A 122 -12.12 8.36 -2.05
N LYS A 123 -11.74 7.77 -3.17
CA LYS A 123 -11.97 6.35 -3.49
C LYS A 123 -10.69 5.54 -3.37
N ALA A 124 -10.06 5.63 -2.22
CA ALA A 124 -8.82 4.91 -1.97
C ALA A 124 -9.05 3.47 -1.57
N VAL A 125 -8.17 2.61 -2.04
CA VAL A 125 -8.09 1.18 -1.70
C VAL A 125 -6.85 0.90 -0.87
N PRO A 126 -6.89 -0.05 0.06
CA PRO A 126 -5.74 -0.37 0.90
C PRO A 126 -4.64 -1.05 0.07
N GLN A 127 -3.39 -0.66 0.33
CA GLN A 127 -2.21 -1.19 -0.32
C GLN A 127 -1.35 -2.04 0.60
N ASN A 128 -1.36 -1.74 1.87
CA ASN A 128 -0.65 -2.52 2.87
C ASN A 128 -1.26 -2.30 4.26
N ILE A 129 -1.04 -3.26 5.14
CA ILE A 129 -1.29 -3.14 6.58
C ILE A 129 -0.03 -3.54 7.33
N LEU A 130 0.37 -2.69 8.27
CA LEU A 130 1.51 -2.91 9.14
C LEU A 130 1.01 -3.00 10.57
N LEU A 131 1.33 -4.08 11.24
CA LEU A 131 0.92 -4.34 12.61
C LEU A 131 2.06 -3.96 13.56
N ASN A 132 1.74 -3.22 14.61
CA ASN A 132 2.66 -2.86 15.68
C ASN A 132 2.61 -3.86 16.84
N GLU A 133 3.59 -3.79 17.73
CA GLU A 133 3.70 -4.70 18.88
C GLU A 133 2.60 -4.48 19.91
N ASP A 134 2.06 -3.26 20.02
CA ASP A 134 0.94 -2.90 20.89
C ASP A 134 -0.43 -3.20 20.27
N ARG A 135 -0.47 -3.93 19.14
CA ARG A 135 -1.65 -4.28 18.34
C ARG A 135 -2.27 -3.10 17.57
N SER A 136 -1.77 -1.90 17.74
CA SER A 136 -2.13 -0.83 16.81
C SER A 136 -1.65 -1.18 15.40
N PHE A 137 -2.24 -0.59 14.39
CA PHE A 137 -1.86 -0.88 13.01
C PHE A 137 -1.97 0.34 12.12
N THR A 138 -1.17 0.32 11.06
CA THR A 138 -1.16 1.37 10.04
C THR A 138 -1.65 0.79 8.73
N ILE A 139 -2.58 1.47 8.06
CA ILE A 139 -3.00 1.12 6.71
C ILE A 139 -2.58 2.22 5.75
N ILE A 140 -1.96 1.82 4.64
CA ILE A 140 -1.66 2.69 3.51
C ILE A 140 -2.79 2.53 2.50
N PHE A 141 -3.44 3.65 2.15
CA PHE A 141 -4.47 3.72 1.12
C PHE A 141 -3.99 4.58 -0.04
N GLU A 142 -4.38 4.20 -1.25
CA GLU A 142 -4.10 4.98 -2.46
C GLU A 142 -5.31 4.96 -3.39
N GLU A 143 -5.54 6.05 -4.10
CA GLU A 143 -6.45 6.04 -5.24
C GLU A 143 -5.78 5.37 -6.43
N MET A 144 -6.50 4.47 -7.05
CA MET A 144 -5.99 3.70 -8.17
C MET A 144 -7.00 3.69 -9.30
N GLU A 145 -6.52 4.01 -10.50
CA GLU A 145 -7.29 3.96 -11.72
C GLU A 145 -6.52 3.16 -12.77
N THR A 146 -7.22 2.32 -13.53
CA THR A 146 -6.61 1.56 -14.62
C THR A 146 -7.27 1.98 -15.93
N GLU A 147 -6.49 2.50 -16.84
CA GLU A 147 -6.95 2.79 -18.20
C GLU A 147 -6.70 1.60 -19.11
N THR A 148 -7.73 1.26 -19.90
CA THR A 148 -7.67 0.19 -20.88
C THR A 148 -7.79 0.75 -22.29
N LYS A 149 -6.98 0.24 -23.21
CA LYS A 149 -7.06 0.55 -24.64
C LYS A 149 -7.16 -0.75 -25.42
N ASN A 150 -8.19 -0.86 -26.26
CA ASN A 150 -8.46 -2.08 -27.05
C ASN A 150 -8.56 -3.37 -26.19
N GLY A 151 -9.14 -3.27 -24.99
CA GLY A 151 -9.30 -4.39 -24.08
C GLY A 151 -8.04 -4.81 -23.30
N ALA A 152 -6.90 -4.15 -23.52
CA ALA A 152 -5.68 -4.35 -22.76
C ALA A 152 -5.41 -3.16 -21.82
N VAL A 153 -4.79 -3.43 -20.67
CA VAL A 153 -4.34 -2.36 -19.76
C VAL A 153 -3.25 -1.55 -20.46
N SER A 154 -3.49 -0.26 -20.64
CA SER A 154 -2.52 0.66 -21.22
C SER A 154 -1.61 1.25 -20.15
N HIS A 155 -2.17 1.72 -19.05
CA HIS A 155 -1.46 2.19 -17.88
C HIS A 155 -2.37 2.23 -16.65
N SER A 156 -1.76 2.28 -15.49
CA SER A 156 -2.42 2.51 -14.21
C SER A 156 -1.98 3.85 -13.65
N ILE A 157 -2.89 4.54 -12.99
CA ILE A 157 -2.62 5.81 -12.34
C ILE A 157 -2.80 5.61 -10.84
N ILE A 158 -1.76 5.93 -10.07
CA ILE A 158 -1.78 5.94 -8.61
C ILE A 158 -1.87 7.40 -8.20
N ARG A 159 -2.90 7.75 -7.43
CA ARG A 159 -3.09 9.12 -6.92
C ARG A 159 -3.19 9.10 -5.40
N ASN A 160 -2.76 10.19 -4.79
CA ASN A 160 -3.07 10.53 -3.41
C ASN A 160 -2.91 9.36 -2.42
N THR A 161 -1.77 9.28 -1.78
CA THR A 161 -1.54 8.30 -0.71
C THR A 161 -2.05 8.85 0.62
N SER A 162 -2.78 8.05 1.39
CA SER A 162 -3.04 8.32 2.79
C SER A 162 -2.49 7.21 3.67
N ILE A 163 -1.95 7.61 4.82
CA ILE A 163 -1.41 6.72 5.83
C ILE A 163 -2.22 6.96 7.09
N VAL A 164 -2.88 5.93 7.56
CA VAL A 164 -3.83 6.03 8.66
C VAL A 164 -3.46 5.06 9.75
N ASN A 165 -3.26 5.58 10.95
CA ASN A 165 -2.97 4.82 12.15
C ASN A 165 -4.28 4.53 12.90
N TYR A 166 -4.39 3.32 13.39
CA TYR A 166 -5.55 2.82 14.13
C TYR A 166 -5.12 2.22 15.45
N ASN A 167 -5.96 2.38 16.47
CA ASN A 167 -5.85 1.59 17.69
C ASN A 167 -6.30 0.12 17.45
N PRO A 168 -6.11 -0.78 18.42
CA PRO A 168 -6.52 -2.19 18.29
C PRO A 168 -8.01 -2.39 18.01
N GLU A 169 -8.86 -1.45 18.38
CA GLU A 169 -10.31 -1.46 18.19
C GLU A 169 -10.73 -1.01 16.77
N GLY A 170 -9.77 -0.50 15.97
CA GLY A 170 -10.02 -0.02 14.61
C GLY A 170 -10.45 1.44 14.52
N GLU A 171 -10.26 2.22 15.59
CA GLU A 171 -10.50 3.65 15.59
C GLU A 171 -9.27 4.42 15.09
N VAL A 172 -9.50 5.45 14.29
CA VAL A 172 -8.41 6.29 13.74
C VAL A 172 -7.77 7.13 14.84
N THR A 173 -6.51 6.92 15.09
CA THR A 173 -5.70 7.72 16.03
C THR A 173 -5.00 8.88 15.33
N ASP A 174 -4.46 8.61 14.13
CA ASP A 174 -3.77 9.62 13.34
C ASP A 174 -3.91 9.34 11.84
N ALA A 175 -3.76 10.39 11.01
CA ALA A 175 -3.91 10.25 9.58
C ALA A 175 -3.10 11.31 8.82
N TYR A 176 -2.46 10.89 7.73
CA TYR A 176 -1.64 11.72 6.85
C TYR A 176 -2.12 11.58 5.41
N PHE A 177 -2.02 12.64 4.65
CA PHE A 177 -2.45 12.71 3.25
C PHE A 177 -1.34 13.32 2.39
N ILE A 178 -0.84 12.55 1.45
CA ILE A 178 0.24 12.94 0.54
C ILE A 178 -0.32 13.00 -0.89
N PRO A 179 -0.52 14.20 -1.43
CA PRO A 179 -0.94 14.36 -2.82
C PRO A 179 0.17 13.89 -3.76
N LEU A 180 -0.16 13.02 -4.69
CA LEU A 180 0.72 12.58 -5.77
C LEU A 180 -0.07 12.10 -6.97
N GLU A 181 0.58 12.00 -8.14
CA GLU A 181 0.04 11.33 -9.32
C GLU A 181 1.16 10.62 -10.06
N HIS A 182 1.13 9.29 -10.07
CA HIS A 182 2.12 8.43 -10.73
C HIS A 182 1.46 7.60 -11.83
N HIS A 183 2.02 7.64 -13.03
CA HIS A 183 1.57 6.86 -14.18
C HIS A 183 2.48 5.65 -14.36
N VAL A 184 1.90 4.45 -14.22
CA VAL A 184 2.58 3.17 -14.32
C VAL A 184 2.18 2.50 -15.64
N THR A 185 3.14 2.32 -16.56
CA THR A 185 2.88 1.78 -17.89
C THR A 185 2.92 0.25 -17.88
N GLY A 186 1.93 -0.38 -18.53
CA GLY A 186 1.95 -1.81 -18.86
C GLY A 186 1.69 -2.77 -17.69
N ILE A 187 1.35 -2.28 -16.50
CA ILE A 187 1.07 -3.10 -15.33
C ILE A 187 -0.27 -2.69 -14.71
N PRO A 188 -1.22 -3.63 -14.56
CA PRO A 188 -2.39 -3.36 -13.74
C PRO A 188 -1.96 -3.27 -12.27
N VAL A 189 -2.14 -2.11 -11.66
CA VAL A 189 -1.98 -1.97 -10.21
C VAL A 189 -3.27 -2.44 -9.56
N ILE A 190 -3.16 -3.37 -8.63
CA ILE A 190 -4.29 -3.97 -7.92
C ILE A 190 -4.22 -3.63 -6.43
N PRO A 191 -5.32 -3.70 -5.67
CA PRO A 191 -5.27 -3.57 -4.22
C PRO A 191 -4.18 -4.45 -3.59
N PHE A 192 -3.53 -3.95 -2.56
CA PHE A 192 -2.42 -4.60 -1.85
C PHE A 192 -1.12 -4.79 -2.64
N TYR A 193 -0.89 -4.04 -3.73
CA TYR A 193 0.34 -4.18 -4.52
C TYR A 193 1.61 -3.85 -3.72
N LEU A 194 1.56 -2.91 -2.77
CA LEU A 194 2.71 -2.60 -1.90
C LEU A 194 3.11 -3.78 -1.01
N SER A 195 2.17 -4.68 -0.69
CA SER A 195 2.48 -5.91 0.04
C SER A 195 3.16 -6.98 -0.82
N GLN A 196 3.18 -6.79 -2.13
CA GLN A 196 3.73 -7.72 -3.13
C GLN A 196 4.94 -7.12 -3.86
N GLN A 197 5.62 -6.14 -3.25
CA GLN A 197 6.74 -5.41 -3.85
C GLN A 197 7.82 -6.33 -4.46
N ASN A 198 8.10 -7.47 -3.83
CA ASN A 198 9.09 -8.43 -4.34
C ASN A 198 8.70 -9.02 -5.70
N ILE A 199 7.41 -9.15 -6.00
CA ILE A 199 6.91 -9.62 -7.29
C ILE A 199 7.03 -8.50 -8.34
N LEU A 200 6.68 -7.28 -7.96
CA LEU A 200 6.77 -6.10 -8.83
C LEU A 200 8.21 -5.68 -9.08
N GLY A 201 9.10 -5.87 -8.11
CA GLY A 201 10.53 -5.61 -8.24
C GLY A 201 11.23 -6.46 -9.32
N GLN A 202 10.65 -7.61 -9.67
CA GLN A 202 11.14 -8.44 -10.78
C GLN A 202 10.84 -7.85 -12.17
N GLN A 203 9.95 -6.87 -12.26
CA GLN A 203 9.62 -6.17 -13.51
C GLN A 203 10.50 -4.93 -13.69
N LEU A 204 11.82 -5.12 -13.62
CA LEU A 204 12.86 -4.08 -13.62
C LEU A 204 12.91 -3.19 -14.87
N PHE A 205 12.14 -3.49 -15.91
CA PHE A 205 12.24 -2.82 -17.21
C PHE A 205 11.19 -1.73 -17.45
N ASN A 206 10.24 -1.56 -16.54
CA ASN A 206 9.20 -0.55 -16.64
C ASN A 206 9.36 0.51 -15.54
N ASN A 207 9.01 1.76 -15.78
CA ASN A 207 9.09 2.87 -14.81
C ASN A 207 8.30 2.62 -13.51
N ALA A 208 7.45 1.60 -13.47
CA ALA A 208 6.70 1.15 -12.31
C ALA A 208 7.53 0.99 -11.02
N GLN A 209 8.78 0.55 -11.15
CA GLN A 209 9.70 0.39 -10.02
C GLN A 209 9.97 1.70 -9.26
N TYR A 210 9.87 2.84 -9.92
CA TYR A 210 10.10 4.16 -9.33
C TYR A 210 8.83 4.77 -8.74
N SER A 211 7.66 4.25 -9.09
CA SER A 211 6.36 4.73 -8.59
C SER A 211 5.95 4.09 -7.26
N LEU A 212 6.75 3.15 -6.75
CA LEU A 212 6.48 2.49 -5.48
C LEU A 212 6.97 3.34 -4.32
N SER A 213 6.15 3.44 -3.28
CA SER A 213 6.52 4.07 -2.02
C SER A 213 7.02 3.04 -1.00
N LYS A 214 7.76 3.50 0.00
CA LYS A 214 8.20 2.70 1.15
C LYS A 214 7.82 3.38 2.44
N TYR A 215 7.00 2.72 3.23
CA TYR A 215 6.74 3.13 4.60
C TYR A 215 7.71 2.39 5.53
N ILE A 216 8.32 3.12 6.46
CA ILE A 216 9.17 2.58 7.50
C ILE A 216 8.82 3.19 8.85
N THR A 217 9.01 2.43 9.93
CA THR A 217 8.83 2.90 11.30
C THR A 217 9.73 2.13 12.26
N ASP A 218 10.35 2.86 13.19
CA ASP A 218 11.08 2.29 14.33
C ASP A 218 10.17 2.08 15.55
N GLY A 219 8.88 2.47 15.44
CA GLY A 219 7.89 2.45 16.51
C GLY A 219 7.68 3.82 17.18
N HIS A 220 8.62 4.76 17.03
CA HIS A 220 8.51 6.15 17.52
C HIS A 220 8.40 7.15 16.37
N ASN A 221 9.20 6.94 15.33
CA ASN A 221 9.19 7.75 14.13
C ASN A 221 8.67 6.92 12.96
N SER A 222 7.91 7.57 12.10
CA SER A 222 7.40 6.96 10.88
C SER A 222 7.71 7.86 9.70
N PHE A 223 8.08 7.23 8.59
CA PHE A 223 8.43 7.93 7.37
C PHE A 223 7.77 7.26 6.16
N LEU A 224 7.31 8.08 5.22
CA LEU A 224 7.02 7.64 3.86
C LEU A 224 8.13 8.12 2.95
N LEU A 225 8.68 7.20 2.16
CA LEU A 225 9.69 7.47 1.15
C LEU A 225 9.08 7.21 -0.23
N LEU A 226 9.32 8.10 -1.18
CA LEU A 226 8.79 8.01 -2.56
C LEU A 226 9.72 8.75 -3.54
N ASN A 227 9.60 8.44 -4.83
CA ASN A 227 10.15 9.30 -5.86
C ASN A 227 9.03 10.18 -6.41
N ASP A 228 9.33 11.44 -6.73
CA ASP A 228 8.35 12.35 -7.31
C ASP A 228 9.02 13.48 -8.11
N LYS A 229 8.23 14.28 -8.80
CA LYS A 229 8.70 15.49 -9.46
C LYS A 229 9.16 16.52 -8.42
N GLN A 230 10.30 17.18 -8.68
CA GLN A 230 10.85 18.21 -7.78
C GLN A 230 9.87 19.37 -7.50
N VAL A 231 9.02 19.69 -8.48
CA VAL A 231 8.04 20.77 -8.34
C VAL A 231 6.98 20.46 -7.29
N ASN A 232 6.66 19.19 -7.07
CA ASN A 232 5.68 18.74 -6.08
C ASN A 232 6.18 18.91 -4.63
N ALA A 233 7.50 18.89 -4.43
CA ALA A 233 8.12 19.04 -3.11
C ALA A 233 8.06 20.47 -2.54
N LYS A 234 7.80 21.46 -3.38
CA LYS A 234 7.85 22.87 -2.96
C LYS A 234 6.67 23.36 -2.12
N GLY A 235 5.75 22.47 -1.74
CA GLY A 235 4.62 22.81 -0.86
C GLY A 235 3.72 23.94 -1.39
N GLY A 236 3.81 24.24 -2.67
CA GLY A 236 2.96 25.23 -3.33
C GLY A 236 1.62 24.60 -3.67
N SER A 237 0.55 25.38 -3.60
CA SER A 237 -0.80 25.08 -4.04
C SER A 237 -1.02 23.62 -4.48
N LEU A 238 -1.51 22.78 -3.58
CA LEU A 238 -1.88 21.38 -3.78
C LEU A 238 -2.80 21.13 -5.00
N ASN A 239 -3.25 22.21 -5.66
CA ASN A 239 -4.10 22.18 -6.84
C ASN A 239 -3.33 21.90 -8.15
N LYS A 240 -2.01 21.69 -8.11
CA LYS A 240 -1.19 21.46 -9.30
C LYS A 240 -0.09 20.42 -9.02
N ILE A 241 -0.51 19.18 -8.81
CA ILE A 241 0.44 18.07 -8.81
C ILE A 241 0.87 17.82 -10.25
N GLU A 242 2.18 17.87 -10.51
CA GLU A 242 2.75 17.47 -11.78
C GLU A 242 2.87 15.95 -11.82
N PRO A 243 2.22 15.27 -12.81
CA PRO A 243 2.24 13.81 -12.87
C PRO A 243 3.64 13.23 -13.10
N PHE A 244 3.99 12.22 -12.33
CA PHE A 244 5.19 11.41 -12.54
C PHE A 244 4.95 10.41 -13.68
N LYS A 245 5.21 10.82 -14.92
CA LYS A 245 5.07 10.01 -16.16
C LYS A 245 6.42 9.54 -16.68
N ASP A 246 7.45 10.28 -16.39
CA ASP A 246 8.82 10.05 -16.80
C ASP A 246 9.77 10.50 -15.68
N MET A 247 11.05 10.22 -15.83
CA MET A 247 12.05 10.50 -14.80
C MET A 247 12.71 11.89 -14.91
N THR A 248 12.20 12.78 -15.76
CA THR A 248 12.73 14.13 -15.93
C THR A 248 12.32 14.99 -14.73
N GLY A 249 13.26 15.73 -14.14
CA GLY A 249 12.99 16.61 -13.00
C GLY A 249 12.47 15.87 -11.76
N THR A 250 12.96 14.63 -11.52
CA THR A 250 12.53 13.78 -10.41
C THR A 250 13.66 13.44 -9.46
N ASP A 251 13.33 13.34 -8.17
CA ASP A 251 14.23 12.90 -7.11
C ASP A 251 13.52 11.98 -6.11
N ALA A 252 14.29 11.38 -5.22
CA ALA A 252 13.77 10.64 -4.08
C ALA A 252 13.50 11.58 -2.91
N PHE A 253 12.32 11.44 -2.33
CA PHE A 253 11.84 12.22 -1.19
C PHE A 253 11.47 11.33 -0.01
N PHE A 254 11.43 11.95 1.16
CA PHE A 254 10.78 11.40 2.34
C PHE A 254 9.92 12.47 3.01
N CYS A 255 8.90 12.04 3.72
CA CYS A 255 8.22 12.88 4.70
C CYS A 255 8.16 12.17 6.05
N ARG A 256 8.36 12.92 7.13
CA ARG A 256 8.19 12.44 8.49
C ARG A 256 6.71 12.53 8.85
N LEU A 257 6.16 11.41 9.28
CA LEU A 257 4.76 11.28 9.69
C LEU A 257 4.68 11.51 11.21
N SER A 258 4.68 12.77 11.60
CA SER A 258 4.64 13.15 13.02
C SER A 258 3.87 14.46 13.21
N GLY A 259 3.20 14.59 14.35
CA GLY A 259 2.49 15.80 14.72
C GLY A 259 1.09 15.91 14.13
N LYS A 260 0.54 17.14 14.17
CA LYS A 260 -0.86 17.43 13.79
C LYS A 260 -1.06 17.74 12.30
N GLU A 261 0.02 17.81 11.55
CA GLU A 261 -0.01 18.22 10.16
C GLU A 261 -0.44 17.05 9.27
N ILE A 262 -1.60 17.20 8.63
CA ILE A 262 -2.17 16.14 7.80
C ILE A 262 -1.41 15.95 6.48
N SER A 263 -0.76 16.98 5.95
CA SER A 263 0.04 16.91 4.72
C SER A 263 1.48 17.31 5.03
N PRO A 264 2.33 16.36 5.42
CA PRO A 264 3.72 16.65 5.77
C PRO A 264 4.52 17.08 4.54
N GLU A 265 5.52 17.93 4.75
CA GLU A 265 6.41 18.42 3.71
C GLU A 265 7.35 17.31 3.21
N LEU A 266 7.57 17.29 1.89
CA LEU A 266 8.53 16.39 1.25
C LEU A 266 9.95 16.96 1.34
N GLN A 267 10.88 16.14 1.81
CA GLN A 267 12.31 16.46 1.93
C GLN A 267 13.13 15.53 1.04
N TYR A 268 14.25 16.03 0.49
CA TYR A 268 15.10 15.23 -0.39
C TYR A 268 15.87 14.17 0.38
N VAL A 269 15.82 12.91 -0.06
CA VAL A 269 16.63 11.81 0.52
C VAL A 269 18.12 11.97 0.20
N PHE A 270 18.45 12.30 -1.05
CA PHE A 270 19.83 12.37 -1.54
C PHE A 270 20.26 13.79 -1.93
N GLY A 271 19.53 14.79 -1.49
CA GLY A 271 19.69 16.16 -1.95
C GLY A 271 19.09 16.40 -3.34
N LYS A 272 18.87 17.66 -3.66
CA LYS A 272 18.23 18.09 -4.91
C LYS A 272 19.18 17.90 -6.11
N SER A 273 18.65 17.43 -7.23
CA SER A 273 19.34 17.48 -8.53
C SER A 273 19.39 18.92 -9.07
N ILE A 274 20.47 19.24 -9.81
CA ILE A 274 20.77 20.62 -10.22
C ILE A 274 19.98 21.02 -11.47
N SER A 275 19.70 20.05 -12.34
CA SER A 275 18.96 20.26 -13.58
C SER A 275 17.91 19.18 -13.79
N ASP A 276 16.99 19.41 -14.72
CA ASP A 276 15.92 18.44 -15.07
C ASP A 276 16.47 17.15 -15.71
N GLU A 277 17.69 17.20 -16.27
CA GLU A 277 18.35 16.02 -16.83
C GLU A 277 19.01 15.15 -15.77
N GLU A 278 19.32 15.70 -14.61
CA GLU A 278 19.85 14.99 -13.46
C GLU A 278 18.72 14.39 -12.62
N ARG A 279 19.03 13.31 -11.92
CA ARG A 279 18.10 12.65 -11.00
C ARG A 279 18.80 11.81 -9.95
N LYS A 280 18.18 11.71 -8.78
CA LYS A 280 18.65 10.91 -7.64
C LYS A 280 17.48 10.10 -7.12
N LEU A 281 17.21 8.98 -7.76
CA LEU A 281 16.05 8.13 -7.49
C LEU A 281 16.41 6.97 -6.55
N ALA A 282 15.40 6.49 -5.83
CA ALA A 282 15.48 5.29 -5.01
C ALA A 282 14.65 4.17 -5.62
N LEU A 283 15.15 2.94 -5.58
CA LEU A 283 14.44 1.73 -5.95
C LEU A 283 13.85 1.10 -4.69
N PHE A 284 12.70 1.60 -4.26
CA PHE A 284 12.06 1.16 -3.00
C PHE A 284 11.57 -0.29 -3.06
N SER A 285 11.29 -0.83 -4.25
CA SER A 285 10.91 -2.23 -4.45
C SER A 285 12.00 -3.24 -4.09
N VAL A 286 13.27 -2.82 -4.16
CA VAL A 286 14.46 -3.63 -3.81
C VAL A 286 15.16 -3.08 -2.58
N SER A 287 14.38 -2.72 -1.57
CA SER A 287 14.86 -2.18 -0.31
C SER A 287 14.51 -3.10 0.85
N ASP A 288 15.37 -3.12 1.87
CA ASP A 288 15.10 -3.79 3.13
C ASP A 288 15.31 -2.83 4.30
N TYR A 289 14.53 -3.02 5.37
CA TYR A 289 14.59 -2.17 6.55
C TYR A 289 14.75 -3.01 7.81
N ASP A 290 15.92 -2.87 8.42
CA ASP A 290 16.21 -3.42 9.74
C ASP A 290 15.67 -2.48 10.82
N ARG A 291 14.50 -2.80 11.33
CA ARG A 291 13.84 -2.01 12.38
C ARG A 291 14.65 -1.94 13.67
N ALA A 292 15.36 -3.03 14.04
CA ALA A 292 16.11 -3.10 15.29
C ALA A 292 17.32 -2.15 15.30
N ASN A 293 17.95 -1.98 14.14
CA ASN A 293 19.10 -1.10 13.97
C ASN A 293 18.74 0.25 13.33
N ASN A 294 17.46 0.49 13.03
CA ASN A 294 16.96 1.65 12.29
C ASN A 294 17.77 1.92 11.02
N LEU A 295 17.94 0.89 10.20
CA LEU A 295 18.78 0.93 9.01
C LEU A 295 18.00 0.50 7.76
N LEU A 296 17.86 1.42 6.80
CA LEU A 296 17.28 1.14 5.49
C LEU A 296 18.38 0.95 4.48
N VAL A 297 18.38 -0.18 3.78
CA VAL A 297 19.24 -0.45 2.63
C VAL A 297 18.42 -0.41 1.35
N LEU A 298 18.92 0.25 0.31
CA LEU A 298 18.25 0.36 -0.98
C LEU A 298 19.25 0.62 -2.12
N LEU A 299 18.77 0.49 -3.35
CA LEU A 299 19.50 0.92 -4.53
C LEU A 299 19.14 2.36 -4.88
N LYS A 300 20.16 3.22 -4.97
CA LYS A 300 20.07 4.57 -5.49
C LYS A 300 20.46 4.58 -6.96
N GLN A 301 19.65 5.19 -7.82
CA GLN A 301 20.00 5.47 -9.20
C GLN A 301 20.32 6.95 -9.35
N ASP A 302 21.54 7.23 -9.78
CA ASP A 302 21.99 8.58 -10.13
C ASP A 302 22.05 8.75 -11.65
N LYS A 303 21.66 9.94 -12.12
CA LYS A 303 22.08 10.48 -13.41
C LYS A 303 22.63 11.88 -13.17
N GLU A 304 23.95 12.02 -13.24
CA GLU A 304 24.67 13.27 -13.01
C GLU A 304 25.68 13.50 -14.15
N ASN A 305 25.74 14.72 -14.68
CA ASN A 305 26.67 15.08 -15.78
C ASN A 305 26.63 14.11 -16.97
N GLY A 306 25.43 13.68 -17.37
CA GLY A 306 25.24 12.74 -18.48
C GLY A 306 25.61 11.28 -18.19
N ARG A 307 26.12 10.95 -17.00
CA ARG A 307 26.48 9.59 -16.58
C ARG A 307 25.39 9.02 -15.68
N SER A 308 24.98 7.79 -15.96
CA SER A 308 24.06 7.03 -15.11
C SER A 308 24.81 5.99 -14.30
N GLY A 309 24.42 5.81 -13.06
CA GLY A 309 24.99 4.80 -12.17
C GLY A 309 23.96 4.27 -11.18
N VAL A 310 24.21 3.08 -10.63
CA VAL A 310 23.44 2.50 -9.54
C VAL A 310 24.38 2.24 -8.38
N LYS A 311 23.97 2.62 -7.18
CA LYS A 311 24.74 2.45 -5.94
C LYS A 311 23.87 1.79 -4.87
N LEU A 312 24.47 0.90 -4.10
CA LEU A 312 23.88 0.42 -2.87
C LEU A 312 24.12 1.48 -1.77
N VAL A 313 23.07 1.90 -1.09
CA VAL A 313 23.15 2.92 -0.05
C VAL A 313 22.47 2.46 1.22
N TRP A 314 22.97 2.92 2.34
CA TRP A 314 22.43 2.72 3.67
C TRP A 314 21.97 4.08 4.20
N LEU A 315 20.74 4.13 4.69
CA LEU A 315 20.15 5.32 5.30
C LEU A 315 19.79 5.00 6.74
N GLN A 316 20.05 5.92 7.62
CA GLN A 316 19.57 5.89 8.99
C GLN A 316 18.55 7.01 9.16
N PRO A 317 17.26 6.67 9.06
CA PRO A 317 16.15 7.63 9.12
C PRO A 317 15.97 8.32 10.47
#